data_bd2f048083c6a9bc1b4c8102cbdc9466
#
_entry.id   bd2f048083c6a9bc1b4c8102cbdc9466
#
_cell.length_a   1.000
_cell.length_b   1.000
_cell.length_c   1.000
_cell.angle_alpha   90.00
_cell.angle_beta   90.00
_cell.angle_gamma   90.00
#
_symmetry.space_group_name_H-M   'P 1'
#
loop_
_entity.id
_entity.type
_entity.pdbx_description
1 polymer ?
#
loop_
_entity_poly.entity_id
_entity_poly.type
_entity_poly.pdbx_seq_one_letter_code
_entity_poly.pdbx_strand_id
1 'polypeptide(L)' 'MIGYIKDAIQSGLYQDFWGEDSLLVDGFHECYGEQLTCEGFSAYPSSTDDNVVYVDIGGDSVHRFKITIEGV' A
#
# COMPACT_ATOMS: atom_id res chain seq x y z
N MET A 1 -10.69 -6.42 16.32
CA MET A 1 -11.18 -5.44 15.33
C MET A 1 -10.08 -4.84 14.49
N ILE A 2 -8.95 -4.48 15.11
CA ILE A 2 -7.80 -3.93 14.39
C ILE A 2 -7.29 -4.88 13.29
N GLY A 3 -7.24 -6.19 13.56
CA GLY A 3 -6.83 -7.17 12.56
C GLY A 3 -7.70 -7.19 11.31
N TYR A 4 -9.01 -7.04 11.50
CA TYR A 4 -9.94 -6.97 10.37
C TYR A 4 -9.77 -5.68 9.56
N ILE A 5 -9.51 -4.57 10.24
CA ILE A 5 -9.25 -3.29 9.56
C ILE A 5 -7.94 -3.38 8.76
N LYS A 6 -6.89 -4.00 9.33
CA LYS A 6 -5.64 -4.22 8.62
C LYS A 6 -5.87 -5.04 7.35
N ASP A 7 -6.61 -6.13 7.46
CA ASP A 7 -6.89 -7.00 6.32
C ASP A 7 -7.68 -6.26 5.25
N ALA A 8 -8.65 -5.45 5.66
CA ALA A 8 -9.44 -4.63 4.73
C ALA A 8 -8.57 -3.59 4.01
N ILE A 9 -7.65 -2.95 4.73
CA ILE A 9 -6.72 -1.99 4.12
C ILE A 9 -5.84 -2.68 3.08
N GLN A 10 -5.24 -3.81 3.42
CA GLN A 10 -4.40 -4.55 2.50
C GLN A 10 -5.17 -4.99 1.26
N SER A 11 -6.35 -5.58 1.45
CA SER A 11 -7.22 -6.01 0.35
C SER A 11 -7.63 -4.84 -0.52
N GLY A 12 -8.01 -3.72 0.08
CA GLY A 12 -8.42 -2.52 -0.64
C GLY A 12 -7.30 -1.94 -1.49
N LEU A 13 -6.07 -1.93 -0.96
CA LEU A 13 -4.90 -1.46 -1.70
C LEU A 13 -4.61 -2.36 -2.90
N TYR A 14 -4.66 -3.68 -2.74
CA TYR A 14 -4.45 -4.61 -3.85
C TYR A 14 -5.58 -4.52 -4.87
N GLN A 15 -6.83 -4.36 -4.45
CA GLN A 15 -7.96 -4.18 -5.35
C GLN A 15 -7.80 -2.89 -6.17
N ASP A 16 -7.37 -1.81 -5.54
CA ASP A 16 -7.08 -0.56 -6.26
C ASP A 16 -5.96 -0.78 -7.28
N PHE A 17 -4.86 -1.39 -6.85
CA PHE A 17 -3.69 -1.56 -7.70
C PHE A 17 -3.99 -2.41 -8.94
N TRP A 18 -4.75 -3.51 -8.77
CA TRP A 18 -5.09 -4.42 -9.87
C TRP A 18 -6.33 -4.01 -10.64
N GLY A 19 -7.05 -2.97 -10.20
CA GLY A 19 -8.24 -2.50 -10.85
C GLY A 19 -7.95 -1.56 -12.01
N GLU A 20 -9.02 -1.22 -12.75
CA GLU A 20 -8.97 -0.14 -13.70
C GLU A 20 -8.95 1.18 -12.91
N ASP A 21 -8.44 2.25 -13.49
CA ASP A 21 -8.40 3.57 -12.84
C ASP A 21 -7.75 3.56 -11.45
N SER A 22 -6.63 2.85 -11.32
CA SER A 22 -5.92 2.75 -10.04
C SER A 22 -5.43 4.12 -9.57
N LEU A 23 -5.85 4.50 -8.36
CA LEU A 23 -5.36 5.71 -7.70
C LEU A 23 -3.87 5.60 -7.37
N LEU A 24 -3.42 4.40 -6.99
CA LEU A 24 -2.01 4.17 -6.68
C LEU A 24 -1.12 4.34 -7.89
N VAL A 25 -1.52 3.77 -9.03
CA VAL A 25 -0.76 3.87 -10.28
C VAL A 25 -0.71 5.31 -10.77
N ASP A 26 -1.86 5.99 -10.79
CA ASP A 26 -1.96 7.38 -11.23
C ASP A 26 -1.19 8.31 -10.32
N GLY A 27 -1.33 8.16 -9.01
CA GLY A 27 -0.65 8.98 -8.02
C GLY A 27 0.86 8.79 -8.07
N PHE A 28 1.32 7.55 -8.24
CA PHE A 28 2.74 7.26 -8.35
C PHE A 28 3.36 7.93 -9.57
N HIS A 29 2.68 7.83 -10.72
CA HIS A 29 3.13 8.48 -11.95
C HIS A 29 3.18 10.00 -11.79
N GLU A 30 2.15 10.58 -11.18
CA GLU A 30 2.07 12.03 -10.97
C GLU A 30 3.16 12.54 -10.03
N CYS A 31 3.42 11.80 -8.93
CA CYS A 31 4.37 12.24 -7.92
C CYS A 31 5.83 11.99 -8.29
N TYR A 32 6.11 10.88 -8.96
CA TYR A 32 7.48 10.44 -9.23
C TYR A 32 7.86 10.40 -10.71
N GLY A 33 6.91 10.57 -11.61
CA GLY A 33 7.16 10.52 -13.05
C GLY A 33 7.48 9.13 -13.57
N GLU A 34 7.24 8.10 -12.77
CA GLU A 34 7.54 6.70 -13.11
C GLU A 34 6.26 5.88 -13.16
N GLN A 35 6.29 4.79 -13.90
CA GLN A 35 5.16 3.86 -13.93
C GLN A 35 5.33 2.81 -12.84
N LEU A 36 4.29 2.64 -12.02
CA LEU A 36 4.25 1.61 -11.00
C LEU A 36 4.01 0.25 -11.65
N THR A 37 4.94 -0.68 -11.45
CA THR A 37 4.85 -2.04 -12.01
C THR A 37 4.28 -2.99 -10.96
N CYS A 38 3.79 -4.16 -11.42
CA CYS A 38 3.23 -5.16 -10.50
C CYS A 38 4.28 -5.73 -9.53
N GLU A 39 5.54 -5.67 -9.87
CA GLU A 39 6.63 -6.11 -8.99
C GLU A 39 7.02 -5.01 -7.98
N GLY A 40 6.64 -3.77 -8.25
CA GLY A 40 6.99 -2.62 -7.42
C GLY A 40 5.97 -2.31 -6.33
N PHE A 41 4.91 -3.09 -6.18
CA PHE A 41 3.89 -2.85 -5.16
C PHE A 41 3.77 -4.02 -4.20
N SER A 42 3.76 -3.70 -2.90
CA SER A 42 3.54 -4.69 -1.86
C SER A 42 2.90 -4.01 -0.65
N ALA A 43 1.89 -4.65 -0.06
CA ALA A 43 1.29 -4.23 1.19
C ALA A 43 1.30 -5.42 2.14
N TYR A 44 1.87 -5.24 3.34
CA TYR A 44 2.06 -6.34 4.28
C TYR A 44 1.98 -5.85 5.71
N PRO A 45 1.55 -6.73 6.66
CA PRO A 45 1.50 -6.36 8.07
C PRO A 45 2.89 -6.30 8.67
N SER A 46 3.05 -5.46 9.70
CA SER A 46 4.26 -5.48 10.52
C SER A 46 4.40 -6.81 11.25
N SER A 47 5.61 -7.32 11.36
CA SER A 47 5.90 -8.53 12.13
C SER A 47 5.99 -8.27 13.64
N THR A 48 6.08 -7.00 14.05
CA THR A 48 6.26 -6.61 15.46
C THR A 48 5.08 -5.84 16.03
N ASP A 49 4.35 -5.09 15.20
CA ASP A 49 3.24 -4.23 15.65
C ASP A 49 1.92 -4.71 15.05
N ASP A 50 0.97 -5.08 15.89
CA ASP A 50 -0.33 -5.62 15.45
C ASP A 50 -1.18 -4.61 14.69
N ASN A 51 -0.91 -3.33 14.86
CA ASN A 51 -1.72 -2.23 14.32
C ASN A 51 -1.04 -1.48 13.17
N VAL A 52 -0.01 -2.08 12.57
CA VAL A 52 0.77 -1.43 11.52
C VAL A 52 0.76 -2.24 10.24
N VAL A 53 0.57 -1.54 9.12
CA VAL A 53 0.69 -2.08 7.76
C VAL A 53 1.74 -1.26 7.03
N TYR A 54 2.64 -1.92 6.34
CA TYR A 54 3.61 -1.27 5.47
C TYR A 54 3.19 -1.38 4.02
N VAL A 55 3.45 -0.32 3.26
CA VAL A 55 3.21 -0.29 1.82
C VAL A 55 4.52 0.09 1.15
N ASP A 56 5.04 -0.80 0.31
CA ASP A 56 6.23 -0.53 -0.49
C ASP A 56 5.77 -0.26 -1.93
N ILE A 57 6.15 0.90 -2.44
CA ILE A 57 5.80 1.35 -3.79
C ILE A 57 7.11 1.73 -4.48
N GLY A 58 7.35 1.14 -5.63
CA GLY A 58 8.59 1.42 -6.33
C GLY A 58 8.54 1.22 -7.82
N GLY A 59 9.43 1.91 -8.51
CA GLY A 59 9.87 1.67 -9.86
C GLY A 59 11.37 1.41 -9.76
N ASP A 60 12.18 2.40 -10.11
CA ASP A 60 13.64 2.31 -9.97
C ASP A 60 14.10 2.48 -8.51
N SER A 61 13.32 3.18 -7.70
CA SER A 61 13.56 3.33 -6.27
C SER A 61 12.31 2.91 -5.50
N VAL A 62 12.51 2.39 -4.27
CA VAL A 62 11.41 1.91 -3.43
C VAL A 62 11.09 2.94 -2.36
N HIS A 63 9.80 3.28 -2.25
CA HIS A 63 9.27 4.17 -1.24
C HIS A 63 8.43 3.36 -0.27
N ARG A 64 8.72 3.44 1.02
CA ARG A 64 7.97 2.72 2.06
C ARG A 64 7.12 3.66 2.87
N PHE A 65 5.86 3.30 3.03
CA PHE A 65 4.90 4.04 3.85
C PHE A 65 4.43 3.16 4.99
N LYS A 66 4.19 3.78 6.13
CA LYS A 66 3.71 3.11 7.34
C LYS A 66 2.29 3.60 7.63
N ILE A 67 1.36 2.67 7.78
CA ILE A 67 -0.02 2.97 8.15
C ILE A 67 -0.23 2.43 9.56
N THR A 68 -0.54 3.32 10.50
CA THR A 68 -0.83 2.95 11.89
C THR A 68 -2.31 3.08 12.17
N ILE A 69 -2.90 2.06 12.77
CA ILE A 69 -4.32 1.99 13.08
C ILE A 69 -4.47 2.16 14.60
N GLU A 70 -5.29 3.12 15.01
CA GLU A 70 -5.54 3.40 16.43
C GLU A 70 -7.04 3.37 16.72
N GLY A 71 -7.40 2.75 17.85
CA GLY A 71 -8.73 2.84 18.41
C GLY A 71 -8.85 4.10 19.26
N VAL A 72 -9.90 4.84 19.07
CA VAL A 72 -10.14 6.11 19.80
C VAL A 72 -11.47 6.07 20.55
#